data_d5e9d17d8dc8d360d91c5aeada6525a3
#
_entry.id   d5e9d17d8dc8d360d91c5aeada6525a3
#
_cell.length_a   1.000
_cell.length_b   1.000
_cell.length_c   1.000
_cell.angle_alpha   90.00
_cell.angle_beta   90.00
_cell.angle_gamma   90.00
#
_symmetry.space_group_name_H-M   'P 1'
#
loop_
_entity.id
_entity.type
_entity.pdbx_description
1 polymer ?
#
loop_
_entity_poly.entity_id
_entity_poly.type
_entity_poly.pdbx_seq_one_letter_code
_entity_poly.pdbx_strand_id
1 'polypeptide(L)'
;MPKHNRRYKDSVFVDFFGEDKNAKSNFLSLYNALHDTHLDAPTELEVLRLEQVMYMAFRNDVAYLIDGKIIALTEHQSTINANMPLRFLQYAARLYERIENPRDRYLRRLKKIPTPEFYVFYNGEEDYPESTTLRLSDAFMTLPEKQSLELLCFLSSGKVKLFRFSSTLDRSPSL
;
A
#
# COMPACT_ATOMS: atom_id res chain seq x y z
N MET A 1 -6.44 23.21 -22.99
CA MET A 1 -5.74 21.97 -22.67
C MET A 1 -6.71 21.01 -22.02
N PRO A 2 -6.84 19.75 -22.45
CA PRO A 2 -7.80 18.83 -21.86
C PRO A 2 -7.40 18.55 -20.42
N LYS A 3 -8.31 18.77 -19.47
CA LYS A 3 -8.16 18.34 -18.08
C LYS A 3 -8.04 16.81 -18.10
N HIS A 4 -6.82 16.28 -17.97
CA HIS A 4 -6.61 14.85 -17.76
C HIS A 4 -7.45 14.42 -16.57
N ASN A 5 -8.34 13.47 -16.81
CA ASN A 5 -9.33 13.03 -15.83
C ASN A 5 -8.60 12.28 -14.69
N ARG A 6 -8.31 12.99 -13.58
CA ARG A 6 -7.64 12.43 -12.38
C ARG A 6 -8.30 11.14 -11.90
N ARG A 7 -9.65 11.09 -11.96
CA ARG A 7 -10.42 9.89 -11.58
C ARG A 7 -10.09 8.64 -12.40
N TYR A 8 -9.62 8.81 -13.64
CA TYR A 8 -9.28 7.67 -14.50
C TYR A 8 -7.96 7.01 -14.08
N LYS A 9 -6.96 7.79 -13.68
CA LYS A 9 -5.67 7.24 -13.23
C LYS A 9 -5.80 6.49 -11.90
N ASP A 10 -6.62 6.99 -11.01
CA ASP A 10 -6.86 6.40 -9.69
C ASP A 10 -7.61 5.06 -9.82
N SER A 11 -8.62 4.98 -10.71
CA SER A 11 -9.33 3.73 -10.96
C SER A 11 -8.43 2.65 -11.59
N VAL A 12 -7.52 3.02 -12.50
CA VAL A 12 -6.61 2.08 -13.14
C VAL A 12 -5.70 1.38 -12.13
N PHE A 13 -5.22 2.09 -11.10
CA PHE A 13 -4.39 1.49 -10.05
C PHE A 13 -5.15 0.43 -9.26
N VAL A 14 -6.37 0.76 -8.82
CA VAL A 14 -7.23 -0.16 -8.07
C VAL A 14 -7.66 -1.33 -8.94
N ASP A 15 -8.05 -1.08 -10.18
CA ASP A 15 -8.42 -2.14 -11.11
C ASP A 15 -7.23 -3.11 -11.29
N PHE A 16 -6.04 -2.59 -11.59
CA PHE A 16 -4.86 -3.40 -11.90
C PHE A 16 -4.34 -4.21 -10.71
N PHE A 17 -4.36 -3.63 -9.50
CA PHE A 17 -3.81 -4.26 -8.31
C PHE A 17 -4.86 -4.82 -7.35
N GLY A 18 -6.15 -4.51 -7.54
CA GLY A 18 -7.20 -4.90 -6.60
C GLY A 18 -8.35 -5.71 -7.22
N GLU A 19 -8.73 -5.47 -8.48
CA GLU A 19 -9.94 -6.02 -9.08
C GLU A 19 -9.73 -6.90 -10.31
N ASP A 20 -8.65 -6.68 -11.08
CA ASP A 20 -8.33 -7.48 -12.26
C ASP A 20 -8.14 -8.97 -11.91
N LYS A 21 -8.44 -9.85 -12.86
CA LYS A 21 -8.21 -11.30 -12.71
C LYS A 21 -6.77 -11.67 -12.33
N ASN A 22 -5.80 -10.83 -12.70
CA ASN A 22 -4.39 -10.98 -12.37
C ASN A 22 -3.95 -10.07 -11.21
N ALA A 23 -4.88 -9.39 -10.51
CA ALA A 23 -4.55 -8.41 -9.47
C ALA A 23 -3.58 -8.93 -8.42
N LYS A 24 -3.77 -10.16 -7.96
CA LYS A 24 -2.87 -10.82 -6.99
C LYS A 24 -1.45 -10.99 -7.55
N SER A 25 -1.32 -11.46 -8.78
CA SER A 25 -0.03 -11.63 -9.46
C SER A 25 0.65 -10.29 -9.71
N ASN A 26 -0.12 -9.29 -10.13
CA ASN A 26 0.38 -7.93 -10.34
C ASN A 26 0.88 -7.32 -9.02
N PHE A 27 0.11 -7.49 -7.95
CA PHE A 27 0.50 -7.00 -6.63
C PHE A 27 1.74 -7.71 -6.08
N LEU A 28 1.82 -9.05 -6.25
CA LEU A 28 3.00 -9.81 -5.84
C LEU A 28 4.27 -9.34 -6.56
N SER A 29 4.15 -9.06 -7.84
CA SER A 29 5.26 -8.51 -8.63
C SER A 29 5.68 -7.12 -8.14
N LEU A 30 4.72 -6.27 -7.78
CA LEU A 30 4.99 -4.97 -7.19
C LEU A 30 5.70 -5.12 -5.83
N TYR A 31 5.18 -5.98 -4.97
CA TYR A 31 5.76 -6.26 -3.65
C TYR A 31 7.19 -6.78 -3.76
N ASN A 32 7.43 -7.74 -4.64
CA ASN A 32 8.77 -8.25 -4.92
C ASN A 32 9.74 -7.16 -5.38
N ALA A 33 9.27 -6.25 -6.24
CA ALA A 33 10.09 -5.14 -6.72
C ALA A 33 10.43 -4.12 -5.61
N LEU A 34 9.54 -3.91 -4.65
CA LEU A 34 9.75 -3.01 -3.52
C LEU A 34 10.74 -3.57 -2.50
N HIS A 35 10.76 -4.90 -2.33
CA HIS A 35 11.56 -5.58 -1.33
C HIS A 35 12.80 -6.29 -1.88
N ASP A 36 13.03 -6.24 -3.18
CA ASP A 36 14.07 -7.04 -3.86
C ASP A 36 13.97 -8.54 -3.51
N THR A 37 12.73 -9.04 -3.46
CA THR A 37 12.39 -10.43 -3.13
C THR A 37 11.83 -11.17 -4.35
N HIS A 38 11.72 -12.50 -4.22
CA HIS A 38 11.16 -13.38 -5.25
C HIS A 38 10.12 -14.31 -4.62
N LEU A 39 9.04 -13.72 -4.08
CA LEU A 39 7.89 -14.51 -3.64
C LEU A 39 7.18 -15.07 -4.85
N ASP A 40 6.93 -16.38 -4.83
CA ASP A 40 6.33 -17.13 -5.94
C ASP A 40 4.81 -17.31 -5.81
N ALA A 41 4.22 -17.92 -6.82
CA ALA A 41 2.79 -18.20 -6.92
C ALA A 41 2.15 -18.94 -5.71
N PRO A 42 2.84 -19.78 -4.91
CA PRO A 42 2.26 -20.37 -3.71
C PRO A 42 2.06 -19.39 -2.55
N THR A 43 2.62 -18.17 -2.62
CA THR A 43 2.38 -17.14 -1.60
C THR A 43 0.89 -16.83 -1.48
N GLU A 44 0.33 -17.02 -0.29
CA GLU A 44 -1.08 -16.74 -0.04
C GLU A 44 -1.32 -15.23 0.02
N LEU A 45 -2.17 -14.74 -0.89
CA LEU A 45 -2.56 -13.33 -0.96
C LEU A 45 -4.06 -13.20 -0.72
N GLU A 46 -4.43 -12.47 0.32
CA GLU A 46 -5.80 -12.10 0.61
C GLU A 46 -6.00 -10.58 0.42
N VAL A 47 -6.95 -10.20 -0.42
CA VAL A 47 -7.34 -8.79 -0.61
C VAL A 47 -8.12 -8.32 0.60
N LEU A 48 -7.62 -7.28 1.26
CA LEU A 48 -8.31 -6.64 2.37
C LEU A 48 -9.09 -5.42 1.85
N ARG A 49 -10.41 -5.53 1.79
CA ARG A 49 -11.26 -4.44 1.29
C ARG A 49 -11.54 -3.41 2.39
N LEU A 50 -11.10 -2.18 2.17
CA LEU A 50 -11.31 -1.06 3.08
C LEU A 50 -12.68 -0.38 2.95
N GLU A 51 -13.37 -0.57 1.83
CA GLU A 51 -14.63 0.10 1.49
C GLU A 51 -15.76 -0.10 2.52
N GLN A 52 -15.75 -1.21 3.23
CA GLN A 52 -16.76 -1.53 4.24
C GLN A 52 -16.46 -0.95 5.63
N VAL A 53 -15.34 -0.26 5.78
CA VAL A 53 -14.79 0.12 7.08
C VAL A 53 -14.87 1.62 7.34
N MET A 54 -15.02 2.44 6.32
CA MET A 54 -15.05 3.91 6.46
C MET A 54 -16.13 4.57 5.62
N TYR A 55 -16.78 5.58 6.21
CA TYR A 55 -17.81 6.41 5.55
C TYR A 55 -17.32 7.24 4.36
N MET A 56 -16.01 7.24 4.06
CA MET A 56 -15.42 7.94 2.93
C MET A 56 -14.94 6.92 1.90
N ALA A 57 -15.36 7.10 0.67
CA ALA A 57 -14.96 6.27 -0.46
C ALA A 57 -13.45 6.47 -0.75
N PHE A 58 -12.62 5.68 -0.11
CA PHE A 58 -11.21 5.55 -0.48
C PHE A 58 -11.14 4.66 -1.73
N ARG A 59 -11.14 5.29 -2.88
CA ARG A 59 -11.17 4.58 -4.18
C ARG A 59 -9.79 4.21 -4.70
N ASN A 60 -8.73 4.61 -4.01
CA ASN A 60 -7.37 4.55 -4.55
C ASN A 60 -6.44 3.67 -3.72
N ASP A 61 -7.00 2.92 -2.78
CA ASP A 61 -6.24 2.17 -1.79
C ASP A 61 -6.39 0.68 -2.04
N VAL A 62 -5.28 -0.03 -2.03
CA VAL A 62 -5.23 -1.49 -2.13
C VAL A 62 -4.50 -2.03 -0.91
N ALA A 63 -5.08 -3.03 -0.26
CA ALA A 63 -4.46 -3.71 0.87
C ALA A 63 -4.46 -5.21 0.67
N TYR A 64 -3.33 -5.83 0.99
CA TYR A 64 -3.15 -7.27 0.94
C TYR A 64 -2.61 -7.82 2.24
N LEU A 65 -3.16 -8.93 2.68
CA LEU A 65 -2.55 -9.79 3.69
C LEU A 65 -1.69 -10.83 2.95
N ILE A 66 -0.40 -10.88 3.28
CA ILE A 66 0.58 -11.74 2.63
C ILE A 66 0.97 -12.84 3.61
N ASP A 67 0.66 -14.11 3.29
CA ASP A 67 0.89 -15.30 4.14
C ASP A 67 0.36 -15.14 5.58
N GLY A 68 -0.69 -14.36 5.78
CA GLY A 68 -1.23 -14.07 7.10
C GLY A 68 -0.28 -13.28 8.04
N LYS A 69 0.82 -12.73 7.52
CA LYS A 69 1.89 -12.11 8.33
C LYS A 69 2.07 -10.62 8.10
N ILE A 70 1.83 -10.16 6.88
CA ILE A 70 2.09 -8.77 6.48
C ILE A 70 0.83 -8.16 5.86
N ILE A 71 0.51 -6.93 6.27
CA ILE A 71 -0.51 -6.10 5.64
C ILE A 71 0.21 -5.02 4.84
N ALA A 72 0.23 -5.15 3.53
CA ALA A 72 0.76 -4.11 2.66
C ALA A 72 -0.39 -3.19 2.22
N LEU A 73 -0.35 -1.94 2.68
CA LEU A 73 -1.27 -0.89 2.30
C LEU A 73 -0.61 0.01 1.26
N THR A 74 -1.24 0.11 0.12
CA THR A 74 -0.74 0.92 -1.00
C THR A 74 -1.77 1.96 -1.40
N GLU A 75 -1.33 3.20 -1.59
CA GLU A 75 -2.17 4.29 -2.07
C GLU A 75 -1.54 4.97 -3.29
N HIS A 76 -2.36 5.27 -4.28
CA HIS A 76 -1.96 6.01 -5.47
C HIS A 76 -2.45 7.45 -5.39
N GLN A 77 -1.55 8.41 -5.58
CA GLN A 77 -1.85 9.85 -5.44
C GLN A 77 -1.36 10.66 -6.63
N SER A 78 -2.17 11.62 -7.06
CA SER A 78 -1.80 12.64 -8.04
C SER A 78 -1.43 13.99 -7.41
N THR A 79 -1.58 14.13 -6.10
CA THR A 79 -1.20 15.31 -5.31
C THR A 79 -0.39 14.89 -4.10
N ILE A 80 0.61 15.69 -3.74
CA ILE A 80 1.42 15.45 -2.56
C ILE A 80 0.56 15.65 -1.30
N ASN A 81 0.59 14.69 -0.38
CA ASN A 81 -0.14 14.75 0.86
C ASN A 81 0.74 14.32 2.05
N ALA A 82 1.19 15.28 2.84
CA ALA A 82 2.02 15.03 4.01
C ALA A 82 1.29 14.26 5.14
N ASN A 83 -0.05 14.22 5.12
CA ASN A 83 -0.86 13.54 6.14
C ASN A 83 -1.04 12.03 5.88
N MET A 84 -0.30 11.45 4.95
CA MET A 84 -0.41 10.02 4.65
C MET A 84 -0.13 9.12 5.85
N PRO A 85 0.86 9.38 6.73
CA PRO A 85 1.06 8.56 7.91
C PRO A 85 -0.15 8.55 8.85
N LEU A 86 -0.83 9.68 9.01
CA LEU A 86 -2.06 9.77 9.82
C LEU A 86 -3.21 8.97 9.20
N ARG A 87 -3.36 9.03 7.88
CA ARG A 87 -4.37 8.24 7.17
C ARG A 87 -4.10 6.74 7.30
N PHE A 88 -2.86 6.31 7.08
CA PHE A 88 -2.48 4.90 7.21
C PHE A 88 -2.62 4.37 8.65
N LEU A 89 -2.36 5.19 9.67
CA LEU A 89 -2.65 4.82 11.04
C LEU A 89 -4.14 4.46 11.23
N GLN A 90 -5.03 5.29 10.69
CA GLN A 90 -6.47 5.04 10.77
C GLN A 90 -6.86 3.77 9.99
N TYR A 91 -6.28 3.55 8.82
CA TYR A 91 -6.55 2.34 8.01
C TYR A 91 -6.08 1.08 8.71
N ALA A 92 -4.85 1.07 9.20
CA ALA A 92 -4.30 -0.08 9.93
C ALA A 92 -5.13 -0.41 11.17
N ALA A 93 -5.53 0.60 11.95
CA ALA A 93 -6.39 0.39 13.11
C ALA A 93 -7.70 -0.30 12.74
N ARG A 94 -8.36 0.16 11.67
CA ARG A 94 -9.61 -0.44 11.19
C ARG A 94 -9.41 -1.86 10.64
N LEU A 95 -8.33 -2.10 9.92
CA LEU A 95 -8.02 -3.46 9.44
C LEU A 95 -7.81 -4.42 10.60
N TYR A 96 -7.05 -4.05 11.62
CA TYR A 96 -6.86 -4.88 12.80
C TYR A 96 -8.17 -5.11 13.56
N GLU A 97 -9.05 -4.13 13.67
CA GLU A 97 -10.39 -4.32 14.25
C GLU A 97 -11.20 -5.39 13.54
N ARG A 98 -11.00 -5.54 12.22
CA ARG A 98 -11.74 -6.49 11.39
C ARG A 98 -11.14 -7.89 11.41
N ILE A 99 -9.81 -8.02 11.35
CA ILE A 99 -9.13 -9.31 11.22
C ILE A 99 -8.86 -9.96 12.58
N GLU A 100 -8.80 -9.19 13.66
CA GLU A 100 -8.47 -9.66 14.99
C GLU A 100 -9.73 -9.89 15.83
N ASN A 101 -9.72 -10.97 16.64
CA ASN A 101 -10.78 -11.14 17.62
C ASN A 101 -10.67 -10.09 18.73
N PRO A 102 -11.71 -9.27 18.99
CA PRO A 102 -11.66 -8.23 20.01
C PRO A 102 -11.29 -8.72 21.41
N ARG A 103 -11.59 -9.99 21.74
CA ARG A 103 -11.26 -10.60 23.03
C ARG A 103 -9.77 -10.86 23.22
N ASP A 104 -9.01 -11.00 22.12
CA ASP A 104 -7.58 -11.32 22.17
C ASP A 104 -6.76 -10.16 22.75
N ARG A 105 -7.27 -8.93 22.73
CA ARG A 105 -6.64 -7.74 23.34
C ARG A 105 -6.49 -7.84 24.85
N TYR A 106 -7.30 -8.68 25.49
CA TYR A 106 -7.32 -8.86 26.96
C TYR A 106 -6.57 -10.12 27.41
N LEU A 107 -5.95 -10.86 26.50
CA LEU A 107 -5.13 -12.01 26.83
C LEU A 107 -3.88 -11.56 27.62
N ARG A 108 -3.48 -12.35 28.63
CA ARG A 108 -2.22 -12.11 29.36
C ARG A 108 -0.97 -12.36 28.48
N ARG A 109 -1.08 -13.25 27.50
CA ARG A 109 -0.01 -13.54 26.54
C ARG A 109 -0.01 -12.51 25.42
N LEU A 110 1.17 -12.15 24.91
CA LEU A 110 1.30 -11.28 23.75
C LEU A 110 0.63 -11.92 22.52
N LYS A 111 -0.37 -11.26 21.96
CA LYS A 111 -0.94 -11.60 20.65
C LYS A 111 -0.03 -11.07 19.55
N LYS A 112 0.39 -11.93 18.66
CA LYS A 112 1.07 -11.53 17.41
C LYS A 112 0.02 -11.11 16.38
N ILE A 113 0.29 -10.01 15.70
CA ILE A 113 -0.53 -9.46 14.63
C ILE A 113 0.31 -9.30 13.36
N PRO A 114 -0.30 -9.31 12.17
CA PRO A 114 0.42 -9.04 10.93
C PRO A 114 1.16 -7.70 10.99
N THR A 115 2.36 -7.64 10.43
CA THR A 115 3.15 -6.39 10.37
C THR A 115 2.54 -5.47 9.32
N PRO A 116 2.22 -4.20 9.63
CA PRO A 116 1.72 -3.27 8.64
C PRO A 116 2.88 -2.63 7.88
N GLU A 117 2.75 -2.54 6.56
CA GLU A 117 3.67 -1.84 5.67
C GLU A 117 2.89 -0.83 4.83
N PHE A 118 3.46 0.36 4.59
CA PHE A 118 2.76 1.49 4.02
C PHE A 118 3.50 2.08 2.83
N TYR A 119 2.85 2.12 1.67
CA TYR A 119 3.41 2.60 0.42
C TYR A 119 2.53 3.65 -0.23
N VAL A 120 3.12 4.73 -0.70
CA VAL A 120 2.45 5.78 -1.47
C VAL A 120 3.12 5.87 -2.84
N PHE A 121 2.33 5.76 -3.89
CA PHE A 121 2.77 5.94 -5.26
C PHE A 121 2.28 7.27 -5.79
N TYR A 122 3.21 8.21 -5.98
CA TYR A 122 2.92 9.54 -6.48
C TYR A 122 3.18 9.61 -7.99
N ASN A 123 2.18 10.02 -8.77
CA ASN A 123 2.27 10.23 -10.21
C ASN A 123 1.81 11.62 -10.66
N GLY A 124 1.83 12.58 -9.75
CA GLY A 124 1.46 13.99 -10.06
C GLY A 124 2.46 14.70 -10.94
N GLU A 125 2.14 15.96 -11.24
CA GLU A 125 2.95 16.82 -12.10
C GLU A 125 3.98 17.62 -11.32
N GLU A 126 3.81 17.76 -10.00
CA GLU A 126 4.74 18.49 -9.15
C GLU A 126 6.07 17.76 -9.05
N ASP A 127 7.16 18.51 -9.00
CA ASP A 127 8.49 17.94 -8.81
C ASP A 127 8.61 17.43 -7.36
N TYR A 128 8.93 16.14 -7.23
CA TYR A 128 9.02 15.46 -5.95
C TYR A 128 10.19 14.48 -5.95
N PRO A 129 10.86 14.24 -4.82
CA PRO A 129 11.93 13.27 -4.73
C PRO A 129 11.51 11.89 -5.27
N GLU A 130 12.44 11.18 -5.90
CA GLU A 130 12.20 9.84 -6.44
C GLU A 130 11.67 8.89 -5.35
N SER A 131 12.19 9.01 -4.14
CA SER A 131 11.69 8.32 -2.96
C SER A 131 11.88 9.18 -1.71
N THR A 132 10.97 9.04 -0.75
CA THR A 132 11.08 9.67 0.56
C THR A 132 10.29 8.87 1.59
N THR A 133 10.57 9.10 2.86
CA THR A 133 9.83 8.51 3.98
C THR A 133 9.07 9.60 4.71
N LEU A 134 7.76 9.44 4.79
CA LEU A 134 6.89 10.29 5.60
C LEU A 134 6.74 9.69 6.99
N ARG A 135 6.76 10.54 8.02
CA ARG A 135 6.73 10.14 9.43
C ARG A 135 5.47 10.63 10.11
N LEU A 136 4.87 9.79 10.92
CA LEU A 136 3.72 10.19 11.75
C LEU A 136 4.13 11.21 12.80
N SER A 137 5.33 11.10 13.34
CA SER A 137 5.86 12.05 14.34
C SER A 137 5.93 13.49 13.83
N ASP A 138 6.03 13.72 12.51
CA ASP A 138 6.02 15.06 11.92
C ASP A 138 4.66 15.77 12.10
N ALA A 139 3.59 15.01 12.37
CA ALA A 139 2.25 15.55 12.62
C ALA A 139 1.97 15.87 14.09
N PHE A 140 2.87 15.52 15.00
CA PHE A 140 2.65 15.78 16.44
C PHE A 140 2.94 17.26 16.79
N MET A 141 2.09 17.85 17.61
CA MET A 141 2.26 19.24 18.07
C MET A 141 3.54 19.43 18.89
N THR A 142 3.92 18.37 19.64
CA THR A 142 5.14 18.34 20.44
C THR A 142 5.78 16.97 20.33
N LEU A 143 7.10 16.93 20.16
CA LEU A 143 7.83 15.67 20.18
C LEU A 143 8.00 15.20 21.62
N PRO A 144 7.60 13.96 21.96
CA PRO A 144 7.80 13.42 23.29
C PRO A 144 9.30 13.16 23.54
N GLU A 145 9.74 13.38 24.78
CA GLU A 145 11.15 13.23 25.14
C GLU A 145 11.66 11.78 25.09
N LYS A 146 10.79 10.78 25.21
CA LYS A 146 11.21 9.38 25.33
C LYS A 146 10.54 8.44 24.33
N GLN A 147 9.24 8.27 24.39
CA GLN A 147 8.54 7.27 23.58
C GLN A 147 7.26 7.82 22.98
N SER A 148 7.04 7.59 21.71
CA SER A 148 5.81 7.90 21.01
C SER A 148 5.45 6.81 20.02
N LEU A 149 4.22 6.88 19.54
CA LEU A 149 3.80 6.13 18.38
C LEU A 149 4.53 6.67 17.14
N GLU A 150 5.19 5.78 16.40
CA GLU A 150 5.76 6.11 15.10
C GLU A 150 5.17 5.21 14.02
N LEU A 151 4.91 5.78 12.86
CA LEU A 151 4.52 5.09 11.65
C LEU A 151 5.29 5.73 10.48
N LEU A 152 5.96 4.90 9.72
CA LEU A 152 6.71 5.31 8.55
C LEU A 152 5.98 4.83 7.30
N CYS A 153 5.77 5.70 6.33
CA CYS A 153 5.32 5.28 5.02
C CYS A 153 6.34 5.67 3.94
N PHE A 154 6.60 4.72 3.06
CA PHE A 154 7.48 4.90 1.92
C PHE A 154 6.68 5.54 0.79
N LEU A 155 7.14 6.70 0.32
CA LEU A 155 6.59 7.37 -0.84
C LEU A 155 7.56 7.24 -2.01
N SER A 156 7.05 6.72 -3.13
CA SER A 156 7.77 6.67 -4.41
C SER A 156 7.07 7.56 -5.42
N SER A 157 7.81 8.49 -6.03
CA SER A 157 7.34 9.20 -7.22
C SER A 157 7.51 8.28 -8.42
N GLY A 158 6.49 8.13 -9.26
CA GLY A 158 6.46 7.19 -10.41
C GLY A 158 7.58 7.32 -11.45
N LYS A 159 8.61 8.11 -11.18
CA LYS A 159 9.88 8.11 -11.91
C LYS A 159 10.78 6.93 -11.56
N VAL A 160 10.48 6.21 -10.47
CA VAL A 160 11.08 4.89 -10.22
C VAL A 160 10.68 3.99 -11.38
N LYS A 161 11.66 3.46 -12.07
CA LYS A 161 11.50 2.53 -13.18
C LYS A 161 10.72 1.27 -12.75
N LEU A 162 9.43 1.40 -12.51
CA LEU A 162 8.46 0.29 -12.51
C LEU A 162 8.42 -0.42 -13.87
N PHE A 163 9.24 0.03 -14.82
CA PHE A 163 9.38 -0.50 -16.17
C PHE A 163 10.40 -1.64 -16.32
N ARG A 164 10.55 -2.52 -15.33
CA ARG A 164 11.05 -3.86 -15.63
C ARG A 164 9.92 -4.86 -15.88
N PHE A 165 8.72 -4.36 -16.16
CA PHE A 165 7.51 -5.15 -16.33
C PHE A 165 7.25 -5.61 -17.77
N SER A 166 8.17 -5.56 -18.69
CA SER A 166 7.88 -6.10 -20.01
C SER A 166 9.12 -6.56 -20.76
N SER A 167 9.62 -7.74 -20.42
CA SER A 167 10.47 -8.42 -21.41
C SER A 167 10.48 -9.95 -21.30
N THR A 168 9.45 -10.58 -20.74
CA THR A 168 9.34 -12.04 -20.75
C THR A 168 7.98 -12.58 -21.24
N LEU A 169 7.23 -11.79 -21.99
CA LEU A 169 6.10 -12.31 -22.75
C LEU A 169 6.34 -11.94 -24.22
N ASP A 170 7.00 -12.75 -24.90
CA ASP A 170 6.94 -13.11 -26.32
C ASP A 170 8.33 -13.37 -26.92
N ARG A 171 8.78 -14.58 -26.83
CA ARG A 171 9.64 -15.21 -27.83
C ARG A 171 9.33 -16.70 -27.86
N SER A 172 8.21 -17.04 -28.51
CA SER A 172 8.11 -18.33 -29.13
C SER A 172 9.00 -18.34 -30.39
N PRO A 173 9.94 -19.26 -30.56
CA PRO A 173 10.61 -19.40 -31.82
C PRO A 173 9.65 -20.07 -32.77
N SER A 174 9.23 -19.36 -33.78
CA SER A 174 8.67 -20.00 -35.01
C SER A 174 9.80 -20.69 -35.77
N LEU A 175 9.63 -21.97 -35.94
CA LEU A 175 10.27 -22.76 -37.01
C LEU A 175 9.97 -22.18 -38.37
#